data_3dab7a7a40424e92080b517f0296638a
#
_entry.id   3dab7a7a40424e92080b517f0296638a
#
_cell.length_a   1.000
_cell.length_b   1.000
_cell.length_c   1.000
_cell.angle_alpha   90.00
_cell.angle_beta   90.00
_cell.angle_gamma   90.00
#
_symmetry.space_group_name_H-M   'P 1'
#
loop_
_entity.id
_entity.type
_entity.pdbx_description
1 polymer ?
#
loop_
_entity_poly.entity_id
_entity_poly.type
_entity_poly.pdbx_seq_one_letter_code
_entity_poly.pdbx_strand_id
1 'polypeptide(L)'
;ARAVPPNATMKSHPKERALYKETVLAVNYGMGEDSLAERIQQPAIVAKELLRKHRQTFKTFWHWSDDSVDYALLHKKLWTVFGWQIQVGGPINARSLTNFPMQANGAEMLRIACILMTEAGIRVCAPVHDAVLIEAPLEELDGRVARAQELMREASRQVLGGFKLTTDADVYRYP
;
A
#
# COMPACT_ATOMS: atom_id res chain seq x y z
N ALA A 1 13.99 -2.47 -23.98
CA ALA A 1 14.20 -1.81 -22.68
C ALA A 1 15.49 -2.35 -22.07
N ARG A 2 16.43 -1.48 -21.70
CA ARG A 2 17.64 -1.92 -20.97
C ARG A 2 17.19 -2.49 -19.63
N ALA A 3 17.53 -3.74 -19.37
CA ALA A 3 17.27 -4.32 -18.06
C ALA A 3 18.05 -3.53 -17.00
N VAL A 4 17.35 -3.14 -15.94
CA VAL A 4 18.01 -2.49 -14.80
C VAL A 4 18.81 -3.56 -14.08
N PRO A 5 20.10 -3.33 -13.74
CA PRO A 5 20.91 -4.32 -13.05
C PRO A 5 20.26 -4.75 -11.72
N PRO A 6 20.44 -6.02 -11.30
CA PRO A 6 19.86 -6.53 -10.04
C PRO A 6 20.28 -5.74 -8.79
N ASN A 7 21.45 -5.08 -8.85
CA ASN A 7 21.99 -4.25 -7.77
C ASN A 7 21.69 -2.75 -7.92
N ALA A 8 20.78 -2.38 -8.82
CA ALA A 8 20.38 -1.00 -9.00
C ALA A 8 19.71 -0.43 -7.74
N THR A 9 20.18 0.71 -7.31
CA THR A 9 19.67 1.45 -6.15
C THR A 9 19.03 2.76 -6.57
N MET A 10 18.34 3.41 -5.64
CA MET A 10 17.81 4.76 -5.84
C MET A 10 18.93 5.78 -6.18
N LYS A 11 20.14 5.56 -5.65
CA LYS A 11 21.29 6.43 -5.90
C LYS A 11 21.94 6.19 -7.27
N SER A 12 22.04 4.92 -7.69
CA SER A 12 22.72 4.55 -8.95
C SER A 12 21.82 4.67 -10.20
N HIS A 13 20.49 4.44 -10.07
CA HIS A 13 19.53 4.43 -11.17
C HIS A 13 18.22 5.11 -10.77
N PRO A 14 18.24 6.41 -10.41
CA PRO A 14 17.06 7.09 -9.84
C PRO A 14 15.90 7.20 -10.84
N LYS A 15 16.17 7.44 -12.12
CA LYS A 15 15.13 7.59 -13.15
C LYS A 15 14.43 6.26 -13.46
N GLU A 16 15.20 5.21 -13.64
CA GLU A 16 14.67 3.87 -13.90
C GLU A 16 13.87 3.37 -12.70
N ARG A 17 14.37 3.57 -11.49
CA ARG A 17 13.67 3.20 -10.28
C ARG A 17 12.36 3.97 -10.11
N ALA A 18 12.35 5.27 -10.39
CA ALA A 18 11.13 6.07 -10.35
C ALA A 18 10.10 5.56 -11.35
N LEU A 19 10.51 5.30 -12.60
CA LEU A 19 9.65 4.74 -13.63
C LEU A 19 9.02 3.40 -13.22
N TYR A 20 9.83 2.47 -12.70
CA TYR A 20 9.32 1.15 -12.27
C TYR A 20 8.43 1.25 -11.03
N LYS A 21 8.77 2.10 -10.04
CA LYS A 21 7.92 2.34 -8.88
C LYS A 21 6.55 2.88 -9.30
N GLU A 22 6.55 3.87 -10.19
CA GLU A 22 5.32 4.47 -10.70
C GLU A 22 4.49 3.46 -11.50
N THR A 23 5.14 2.65 -12.34
CA THR A 23 4.49 1.57 -13.09
C THR A 23 3.84 0.55 -12.16
N VAL A 24 4.58 0.04 -11.16
CA VAL A 24 4.06 -0.96 -10.22
C VAL A 24 2.84 -0.41 -9.46
N LEU A 25 2.93 0.81 -8.94
CA LEU A 25 1.81 1.44 -8.23
C LEU A 25 0.60 1.62 -9.15
N ALA A 26 0.79 2.19 -10.34
CA ALA A 26 -0.28 2.41 -11.30
C ALA A 26 -0.98 1.10 -11.69
N VAL A 27 -0.20 0.06 -11.94
CA VAL A 27 -0.73 -1.27 -12.34
C VAL A 27 -1.46 -1.93 -11.18
N ASN A 28 -0.93 -1.88 -9.97
CA ASN A 28 -1.60 -2.43 -8.78
C ASN A 28 -2.96 -1.77 -8.52
N TYR A 29 -3.09 -0.48 -8.87
CA TYR A 29 -4.37 0.23 -8.81
C TYR A 29 -5.25 0.09 -10.07
N GLY A 30 -4.94 -0.86 -10.95
CA GLY A 30 -5.76 -1.19 -12.11
C GLY A 30 -5.69 -0.18 -13.25
N MET A 31 -4.56 0.52 -13.40
CA MET A 31 -4.36 1.43 -14.53
C MET A 31 -4.19 0.62 -15.83
N GLY A 32 -4.95 1.00 -16.86
CA GLY A 32 -4.86 0.41 -18.19
C GLY A 32 -3.68 0.95 -19.01
N GLU A 33 -3.53 0.40 -20.23
CA GLU A 33 -2.41 0.66 -21.14
C GLU A 33 -2.26 2.15 -21.48
N ASP A 34 -3.34 2.79 -21.95
CA ASP A 34 -3.30 4.19 -22.40
C ASP A 34 -2.97 5.15 -21.25
N SER A 35 -3.66 5.00 -20.11
CA SER A 35 -3.41 5.82 -18.92
C SER A 35 -2.00 5.62 -18.36
N LEU A 36 -1.46 4.40 -18.45
CA LEU A 36 -0.08 4.12 -18.06
C LEU A 36 0.90 4.79 -19.01
N ALA A 37 0.67 4.71 -20.33
CA ALA A 37 1.51 5.34 -21.34
C ALA A 37 1.61 6.85 -21.13
N GLU A 38 0.48 7.50 -20.91
CA GLU A 38 0.40 8.93 -20.61
C GLU A 38 1.16 9.26 -19.31
N ARG A 39 0.90 8.52 -18.25
CA ARG A 39 1.52 8.76 -16.93
C ARG A 39 3.03 8.65 -16.94
N ILE A 40 3.59 7.62 -17.62
CA ILE A 40 5.03 7.40 -17.69
C ILE A 40 5.69 8.15 -18.86
N GLN A 41 4.91 8.91 -19.64
CA GLN A 41 5.36 9.65 -20.83
C GLN A 41 6.13 8.76 -21.80
N GLN A 42 5.59 7.57 -22.09
CA GLN A 42 6.15 6.60 -23.00
C GLN A 42 5.10 6.16 -24.05
N PRO A 43 5.53 5.69 -25.23
CA PRO A 43 4.59 5.14 -26.22
C PRO A 43 3.77 3.98 -25.66
N ALA A 44 2.52 3.83 -26.14
CA ALA A 44 1.59 2.77 -25.70
C ALA A 44 2.20 1.36 -25.77
N ILE A 45 3.04 1.09 -26.76
CA ILE A 45 3.72 -0.21 -26.90
C ILE A 45 4.64 -0.51 -25.69
N VAL A 46 5.27 0.52 -25.10
CA VAL A 46 6.11 0.38 -23.90
C VAL A 46 5.25 0.08 -22.70
N ALA A 47 4.15 0.80 -22.52
CA ALA A 47 3.19 0.57 -21.43
C ALA A 47 2.61 -0.85 -21.50
N LYS A 48 2.19 -1.29 -22.68
CA LYS A 48 1.71 -2.65 -22.91
C LYS A 48 2.74 -3.73 -22.53
N GLU A 49 3.99 -3.55 -22.92
CA GLU A 49 5.06 -4.47 -22.57
C GLU A 49 5.35 -4.47 -21.06
N LEU A 50 5.29 -3.32 -20.39
CA LEU A 50 5.44 -3.22 -18.94
C LEU A 50 4.30 -3.96 -18.21
N LEU A 51 3.05 -3.77 -18.64
CA LEU A 51 1.89 -4.49 -18.09
C LEU A 51 2.05 -6.00 -18.27
N ARG A 52 2.44 -6.44 -19.46
CA ARG A 52 2.67 -7.86 -19.75
C ARG A 52 3.75 -8.45 -18.84
N LYS A 53 4.88 -7.76 -18.70
CA LYS A 53 5.98 -8.19 -17.81
C LYS A 53 5.55 -8.20 -16.36
N HIS A 54 4.78 -7.21 -15.91
CA HIS A 54 4.26 -7.17 -14.54
C HIS A 54 3.37 -8.39 -14.26
N ARG A 55 2.43 -8.71 -15.16
CA ARG A 55 1.58 -9.90 -15.03
C ARG A 55 2.40 -11.19 -15.01
N GLN A 56 3.42 -11.31 -15.85
CA GLN A 56 4.29 -12.48 -15.89
C GLN A 56 5.18 -12.64 -14.64
N THR A 57 5.63 -11.53 -14.08
CA THR A 57 6.50 -11.51 -12.89
C THR A 57 5.72 -11.78 -11.61
N PHE A 58 4.54 -11.17 -11.48
CA PHE A 58 3.74 -11.22 -10.26
C PHE A 58 2.47 -12.07 -10.44
N LYS A 59 2.63 -13.30 -10.92
CA LYS A 59 1.50 -14.20 -11.22
C LYS A 59 0.60 -14.45 -10.03
N THR A 60 1.16 -14.70 -8.85
CA THR A 60 0.39 -14.94 -7.62
C THR A 60 -0.48 -13.76 -7.25
N PHE A 61 0.06 -12.54 -7.37
CA PHE A 61 -0.71 -11.30 -7.14
C PHE A 61 -1.90 -11.20 -8.11
N TRP A 62 -1.68 -11.47 -9.40
CA TRP A 62 -2.75 -11.36 -10.38
C TRP A 62 -3.81 -12.42 -10.22
N HIS A 63 -3.44 -13.68 -9.92
CA HIS A 63 -4.41 -14.73 -9.59
C HIS A 63 -5.27 -14.35 -8.39
N TRP A 64 -4.63 -13.92 -7.30
CA TRP A 64 -5.34 -13.45 -6.12
C TRP A 64 -6.27 -12.26 -6.41
N SER A 65 -5.82 -11.33 -7.24
CA SER A 65 -6.61 -10.15 -7.64
C SER A 65 -7.86 -10.54 -8.46
N ASP A 66 -7.67 -11.41 -9.46
CA ASP A 66 -8.74 -11.90 -10.32
C ASP A 66 -9.73 -12.74 -9.48
N ASP A 67 -9.25 -13.67 -8.64
CA ASP A 67 -10.08 -14.48 -7.71
C ASP A 67 -10.89 -13.60 -6.74
N SER A 68 -10.31 -12.50 -6.27
CA SER A 68 -11.02 -11.55 -5.38
C SER A 68 -12.20 -10.87 -6.09
N VAL A 69 -12.01 -10.52 -7.36
CA VAL A 69 -13.10 -9.93 -8.19
C VAL A 69 -14.17 -10.97 -8.45
N ASP A 70 -13.81 -12.17 -8.85
CA ASP A 70 -14.76 -13.27 -9.12
C ASP A 70 -15.54 -13.62 -7.86
N TYR A 71 -14.88 -13.70 -6.70
CA TYR A 71 -15.54 -13.90 -5.42
C TYR A 71 -16.55 -12.79 -5.12
N ALA A 72 -16.17 -11.53 -5.33
CA ALA A 72 -17.03 -10.39 -5.11
C ALA A 72 -18.27 -10.41 -6.00
N LEU A 73 -18.11 -10.78 -7.27
CA LEU A 73 -19.21 -10.91 -8.22
C LEU A 73 -20.17 -12.03 -7.88
N LEU A 74 -19.65 -13.17 -7.42
CA LEU A 74 -20.43 -14.33 -7.03
C LEU A 74 -21.19 -14.10 -5.72
N HIS A 75 -20.50 -13.61 -4.69
CA HIS A 75 -21.05 -13.50 -3.34
C HIS A 75 -21.64 -12.13 -3.03
N LYS A 76 -21.54 -11.18 -3.96
CA LYS A 76 -22.04 -9.79 -3.81
C LYS A 76 -21.44 -9.01 -2.66
N LYS A 77 -20.25 -9.40 -2.18
CA LYS A 77 -19.55 -8.77 -1.06
C LYS A 77 -18.07 -9.15 -1.02
N LEU A 78 -17.27 -8.26 -0.43
CA LEU A 78 -15.89 -8.51 -0.03
C LEU A 78 -15.69 -8.09 1.43
N TRP A 79 -14.72 -8.71 2.12
CA TRP A 79 -14.39 -8.44 3.52
C TRP A 79 -12.91 -8.16 3.70
N THR A 80 -12.61 -7.42 4.75
CA THR A 80 -11.26 -7.33 5.30
C THR A 80 -11.00 -8.51 6.23
N VAL A 81 -9.74 -8.63 6.70
CA VAL A 81 -9.33 -9.66 7.67
C VAL A 81 -10.17 -9.60 8.96
N PHE A 82 -10.59 -8.40 9.39
CA PHE A 82 -11.41 -8.22 10.60
C PHE A 82 -12.92 -8.08 10.32
N GLY A 83 -13.36 -8.44 9.12
CA GLY A 83 -14.78 -8.56 8.81
C GLY A 83 -15.47 -7.27 8.36
N TRP A 84 -14.73 -6.18 8.12
CA TRP A 84 -15.32 -5.04 7.46
C TRP A 84 -15.63 -5.38 6.01
N GLN A 85 -16.86 -5.09 5.56
CA GLN A 85 -17.33 -5.53 4.26
C GLN A 85 -17.83 -4.39 3.38
N ILE A 86 -17.69 -4.58 2.08
CA ILE A 86 -18.46 -3.83 1.08
C ILE A 86 -19.51 -4.72 0.42
N GLN A 87 -20.64 -4.12 0.06
CA GLN A 87 -21.68 -4.76 -0.73
C GLN A 87 -21.44 -4.47 -2.21
N VAL A 88 -21.57 -5.49 -3.05
CA VAL A 88 -21.40 -5.37 -4.51
C VAL A 88 -22.79 -5.34 -5.14
N GLY A 89 -23.30 -4.14 -5.37
CA GLY A 89 -24.61 -3.91 -5.99
C GLY A 89 -24.57 -2.80 -7.03
N GLY A 90 -25.49 -2.80 -7.99
CA GLY A 90 -25.57 -1.80 -9.05
C GLY A 90 -24.47 -1.93 -10.13
N PRO A 91 -24.10 -0.83 -10.82
CA PRO A 91 -23.04 -0.84 -11.83
C PRO A 91 -21.72 -1.23 -11.19
N ILE A 92 -21.11 -2.30 -11.69
CA ILE A 92 -19.91 -2.89 -11.10
C ILE A 92 -18.68 -2.12 -11.59
N ASN A 93 -17.91 -1.58 -10.66
CA ASN A 93 -16.58 -1.05 -10.92
C ASN A 93 -15.52 -2.09 -10.53
N ALA A 94 -15.05 -2.88 -11.49
CA ALA A 94 -14.05 -3.93 -11.27
C ALA A 94 -12.76 -3.38 -10.61
N ARG A 95 -12.35 -2.14 -10.94
CA ARG A 95 -11.19 -1.50 -10.30
C ARG A 95 -11.38 -1.29 -8.80
N SER A 96 -12.57 -0.91 -8.38
CA SER A 96 -12.88 -0.76 -6.94
C SER A 96 -12.80 -2.09 -6.23
N LEU A 97 -13.28 -3.18 -6.84
CA LEU A 97 -13.19 -4.52 -6.27
C LEU A 97 -11.75 -5.01 -6.17
N THR A 98 -10.94 -4.79 -7.20
CA THR A 98 -9.50 -5.12 -7.20
C THR A 98 -8.75 -4.38 -6.09
N ASN A 99 -9.09 -3.10 -5.85
CA ASN A 99 -8.38 -2.25 -4.89
C ASN A 99 -8.85 -2.44 -3.44
N PHE A 100 -10.10 -2.84 -3.24
CA PHE A 100 -10.69 -2.93 -1.91
C PHE A 100 -9.87 -3.78 -0.93
N PRO A 101 -9.41 -5.00 -1.24
CA PRO A 101 -8.67 -5.80 -0.27
C PRO A 101 -7.39 -5.14 0.21
N MET A 102 -6.67 -4.44 -0.68
CA MET A 102 -5.43 -3.75 -0.31
C MET A 102 -5.72 -2.49 0.51
N GLN A 103 -6.61 -1.62 0.02
CA GLN A 103 -6.94 -0.35 0.66
C GLN A 103 -7.61 -0.54 2.01
N ALA A 104 -8.56 -1.45 2.09
CA ALA A 104 -9.31 -1.69 3.31
C ALA A 104 -8.46 -2.37 4.40
N ASN A 105 -7.60 -3.34 4.04
CA ASN A 105 -6.66 -3.91 5.00
C ASN A 105 -5.58 -2.89 5.44
N GLY A 106 -5.17 -1.97 4.55
CA GLY A 106 -4.34 -0.83 4.94
C GLY A 106 -5.01 0.06 5.99
N ALA A 107 -6.28 0.36 5.81
CA ALA A 107 -7.07 1.12 6.78
C ALA A 107 -7.26 0.36 8.12
N GLU A 108 -7.40 -0.98 8.07
CA GLU A 108 -7.42 -1.81 9.28
C GLU A 108 -6.08 -1.74 10.04
N MET A 109 -4.94 -1.85 9.34
CA MET A 109 -3.63 -1.70 9.96
C MET A 109 -3.47 -0.35 10.66
N LEU A 110 -3.86 0.74 9.99
CA LEU A 110 -3.76 2.08 10.56
C LEU A 110 -4.64 2.24 11.80
N ARG A 111 -5.87 1.72 11.75
CA ARG A 111 -6.80 1.74 12.89
C ARG A 111 -6.24 0.99 14.10
N ILE A 112 -5.72 -0.24 13.89
CA ILE A 112 -5.09 -1.03 14.95
C ILE A 112 -3.87 -0.30 15.50
N ALA A 113 -3.03 0.29 14.64
CA ALA A 113 -1.88 1.06 15.07
C ALA A 113 -2.29 2.23 15.99
N CYS A 114 -3.32 2.99 15.62
CA CYS A 114 -3.85 4.06 16.47
C CYS A 114 -4.37 3.56 17.82
N ILE A 115 -5.07 2.41 17.84
CA ILE A 115 -5.54 1.78 19.08
C ILE A 115 -4.35 1.40 19.96
N LEU A 116 -3.41 0.64 19.42
CA LEU A 116 -2.22 0.19 20.16
C LEU A 116 -1.37 1.36 20.70
N MET A 117 -1.22 2.42 19.91
CA MET A 117 -0.52 3.63 20.34
C MET A 117 -1.24 4.31 21.49
N THR A 118 -2.56 4.47 21.39
CA THR A 118 -3.39 5.10 22.43
C THR A 118 -3.33 4.29 23.73
N GLU A 119 -3.45 2.96 23.66
CA GLU A 119 -3.33 2.05 24.81
C GLU A 119 -1.93 2.08 25.43
N ALA A 120 -0.88 2.31 24.63
CA ALA A 120 0.49 2.49 25.10
C ALA A 120 0.79 3.90 25.65
N GLY A 121 -0.21 4.78 25.78
CA GLY A 121 -0.07 6.14 26.25
C GLY A 121 0.66 7.09 25.29
N ILE A 122 0.69 6.76 24.00
CA ILE A 122 1.19 7.67 22.95
C ILE A 122 0.07 8.59 22.53
N ARG A 123 0.34 9.90 22.53
CA ARG A 123 -0.63 10.90 22.10
C ARG A 123 -0.77 10.91 20.58
N VAL A 124 -1.79 10.24 20.08
CA VAL A 124 -2.16 10.23 18.67
C VAL A 124 -2.95 11.49 18.35
N CYS A 125 -2.41 12.37 17.51
CA CYS A 125 -3.06 13.61 17.11
C CYS A 125 -3.96 13.43 15.89
N ALA A 126 -3.48 12.73 14.86
CA ALA A 126 -4.26 12.46 13.66
C ALA A 126 -3.68 11.27 12.87
N PRO A 127 -4.52 10.40 12.29
CA PRO A 127 -4.15 9.57 11.16
C PRO A 127 -4.18 10.42 9.87
N VAL A 128 -3.15 10.30 9.03
CA VAL A 128 -3.04 11.05 7.76
C VAL A 128 -2.62 10.09 6.66
N HIS A 129 -3.57 9.66 5.82
CA HIS A 129 -3.34 8.63 4.78
C HIS A 129 -2.82 7.31 5.35
N ASP A 130 -1.52 7.03 5.17
CA ASP A 130 -0.80 5.85 5.65
C ASP A 130 0.17 6.16 6.81
N ALA A 131 0.07 7.36 7.38
CA ALA A 131 0.89 7.84 8.47
C ALA A 131 0.06 8.20 9.71
N VAL A 132 0.74 8.34 10.85
CA VAL A 132 0.14 8.82 12.10
C VAL A 132 0.96 9.98 12.63
N LEU A 133 0.30 11.10 12.90
CA LEU A 133 0.89 12.21 13.62
C LEU A 133 0.78 11.96 15.12
N ILE A 134 1.91 11.98 15.82
CA ILE A 134 1.99 11.87 17.27
C ILE A 134 2.68 13.09 17.87
N GLU A 135 2.42 13.35 19.14
CA GLU A 135 3.03 14.42 19.92
C GLU A 135 3.62 13.86 21.21
N ALA A 136 4.80 14.34 21.58
CA ALA A 136 5.45 13.99 22.84
C ALA A 136 6.33 15.13 23.37
N PRO A 137 6.62 15.18 24.69
CA PRO A 137 7.65 16.03 25.24
C PRO A 137 9.00 15.80 24.56
N LEU A 138 9.82 16.85 24.41
CA LEU A 138 11.09 16.77 23.67
C LEU A 138 12.03 15.70 24.25
N GLU A 139 12.07 15.55 25.54
CA GLU A 139 12.89 14.57 26.26
C GLU A 139 12.42 13.10 26.04
N GLU A 140 11.16 12.88 25.70
CA GLU A 140 10.60 11.56 25.43
C GLU A 140 10.47 11.26 23.93
N LEU A 141 10.63 12.23 23.06
CA LEU A 141 10.21 12.20 21.66
C LEU A 141 10.81 11.00 20.90
N ASP A 142 12.12 10.80 20.99
CA ASP A 142 12.79 9.71 20.25
C ASP A 142 12.32 8.32 20.74
N GLY A 143 12.10 8.17 22.05
CA GLY A 143 11.53 6.94 22.63
C GLY A 143 10.09 6.69 22.19
N ARG A 144 9.26 7.73 22.14
CA ARG A 144 7.86 7.63 21.68
C ARG A 144 7.77 7.31 20.22
N VAL A 145 8.62 7.90 19.38
CA VAL A 145 8.72 7.58 17.94
C VAL A 145 9.10 6.11 17.73
N ALA A 146 10.16 5.64 18.40
CA ALA A 146 10.58 4.23 18.29
C ALA A 146 9.46 3.27 18.71
N ARG A 147 8.76 3.58 19.81
CA ARG A 147 7.63 2.79 20.28
C ARG A 147 6.45 2.80 19.29
N ALA A 148 6.11 3.96 18.72
CA ALA A 148 5.06 4.08 17.71
C ALA A 148 5.37 3.22 16.47
N GLN A 149 6.61 3.26 15.98
CA GLN A 149 7.04 2.41 14.86
C GLN A 149 6.94 0.91 15.17
N GLU A 150 7.24 0.49 16.40
CA GLU A 150 7.07 -0.89 16.84
C GLU A 150 5.58 -1.30 16.82
N LEU A 151 4.69 -0.44 17.31
CA LEU A 151 3.24 -0.68 17.33
C LEU A 151 2.63 -0.69 15.94
N MET A 152 3.12 0.14 15.00
CA MET A 152 2.75 0.04 13.59
C MET A 152 3.19 -1.28 12.97
N ARG A 153 4.40 -1.77 13.26
CA ARG A 153 4.85 -3.11 12.83
C ARG A 153 3.99 -4.22 13.42
N GLU A 154 3.58 -4.09 14.68
CA GLU A 154 2.68 -5.06 15.30
C GLU A 154 1.30 -5.06 14.66
N ALA A 155 0.74 -3.89 14.36
CA ALA A 155 -0.54 -3.77 13.64
C ALA A 155 -0.47 -4.45 12.26
N SER A 156 0.61 -4.23 11.51
CA SER A 156 0.80 -4.92 10.22
C SER A 156 0.92 -6.43 10.39
N ARG A 157 1.62 -6.91 11.43
CA ARG A 157 1.75 -8.34 11.72
C ARG A 157 0.38 -9.00 11.93
N GLN A 158 -0.53 -8.34 12.63
CA GLN A 158 -1.88 -8.85 12.90
C GLN A 158 -2.71 -8.97 11.63
N VAL A 159 -2.68 -7.96 10.76
CA VAL A 159 -3.47 -7.93 9.52
C VAL A 159 -2.87 -8.82 8.43
N LEU A 160 -1.54 -8.89 8.34
CA LEU A 160 -0.83 -9.59 7.25
C LEU A 160 -0.34 -10.99 7.62
N GLY A 161 -0.99 -11.66 8.58
CA GLY A 161 -0.67 -13.04 8.92
C GLY A 161 0.78 -13.27 9.38
N GLY A 162 1.35 -12.31 10.11
CA GLY A 162 2.71 -12.38 10.64
C GLY A 162 3.73 -11.49 9.92
N PHE A 163 3.42 -10.97 8.73
CA PHE A 163 4.34 -10.09 8.00
C PHE A 163 4.40 -8.69 8.64
N LYS A 164 5.62 -8.19 8.84
CA LYS A 164 5.87 -6.89 9.46
C LYS A 164 6.34 -5.87 8.44
N LEU A 165 5.59 -4.78 8.27
CA LEU A 165 6.00 -3.65 7.47
C LEU A 165 6.99 -2.76 8.23
N THR A 166 7.90 -2.14 7.50
CA THR A 166 8.79 -1.09 8.04
C THR A 166 8.12 0.26 7.88
N THR A 167 8.46 1.19 8.79
CA THR A 167 7.97 2.57 8.78
C THR A 167 9.14 3.53 8.89
N ASP A 168 9.04 4.66 8.21
CA ASP A 168 9.93 5.80 8.37
C ASP A 168 9.30 6.82 9.33
N ALA A 169 10.09 7.74 9.88
CA ALA A 169 9.61 8.81 10.74
C ALA A 169 10.27 10.14 10.38
N ASP A 170 9.43 11.16 10.24
CA ASP A 170 9.86 12.56 10.13
C ASP A 170 9.65 13.22 11.50
N VAL A 171 10.71 13.81 12.05
CA VAL A 171 10.70 14.37 13.40
C VAL A 171 10.87 15.88 13.34
N TYR A 172 9.88 16.58 13.87
CA TYR A 172 9.87 18.03 13.99
C TYR A 172 10.04 18.41 15.45
N ARG A 173 11.08 19.18 15.76
CA ARG A 173 11.36 19.66 17.12
C ARG A 173 11.09 21.15 17.18
N TYR A 174 10.22 21.54 18.10
CA TYR A 174 9.95 22.94 18.41
C TYR A 174 10.43 23.22 19.82
N PRO A 175 11.09 24.37 20.04
CA PRO A 175 11.58 24.77 21.36
C PRO A 175 10.41 24.99 22.35
#